data_25862fb164fdd50349226e01af7726c2
#
_entry.id   25862fb164fdd50349226e01af7726c2
#
_cell.length_a   1.000
_cell.length_b   1.000
_cell.length_c   1.000
_cell.angle_alpha   90.00
_cell.angle_beta   90.00
_cell.angle_gamma   90.00
#
_symmetry.space_group_name_H-M   'P 1'
#
loop_
_entity.id
_entity.type
_entity.pdbx_description
1 polymer ?
#
loop_
_entity_poly.entity_id
_entity_poly.type
_entity_poly.pdbx_seq_one_letter_code
_entity_poly.pdbx_strand_id
1 'polypeptide(L)'
;MPLIDRIYETGKVEAPDGSLLDAFPEALPEAHARDIARLVRDLDLTRTLETGMAYGLSTLAICGVHEERGRGEHVAIDPHQSSDWQGIGLLNMERAGLAHRARVIEARSDEALPRLRDEGLLIDFALIDGLHLFDAALVDFFHIDRMLDKGGVVVFHDTWMPAIAQAAQFVRTNRAYEPLATADPAMAALRKLADDDRPWDFHRDFTAKTKRGLTRRRR
;
A
#
# COMPACT_ATOMS: atom_id res chain seq x y z
N MET A 1 15.09 3.98 20.89
CA MET A 1 14.99 4.07 19.43
C MET A 1 13.84 3.16 18.99
N PRO A 2 12.89 3.64 18.20
CA PRO A 2 11.82 2.81 17.67
C PRO A 2 12.36 1.59 16.90
N LEU A 3 11.61 0.49 16.90
CA LEU A 3 12.03 -0.75 16.21
C LEU A 3 12.28 -0.52 14.71
N ILE A 4 11.40 0.25 14.07
CA ILE A 4 11.50 0.55 12.63
C ILE A 4 12.82 1.25 12.27
N ASP A 5 13.28 2.22 13.07
CA ASP A 5 14.56 2.90 12.85
C ASP A 5 15.73 1.93 12.96
N ARG A 6 15.69 1.00 13.94
CA ARG A 6 16.72 -0.03 14.10
C ARG A 6 16.78 -0.97 12.89
N ILE A 7 15.62 -1.34 12.33
CA ILE A 7 15.58 -2.19 11.12
C ILE A 7 16.24 -1.45 9.94
N TYR A 8 15.94 -0.16 9.75
CA TYR A 8 16.57 0.62 8.68
C TYR A 8 18.07 0.83 8.89
N GLU A 9 18.51 1.08 10.12
CA GLU A 9 19.96 1.23 10.43
C GLU A 9 20.75 -0.05 10.23
N THR A 10 20.19 -1.20 10.63
CA THR A 10 20.90 -2.49 10.58
C THR A 10 20.70 -3.25 9.28
N GLY A 11 19.61 -2.95 8.54
CA GLY A 11 19.17 -3.74 7.40
C GLY A 11 18.66 -5.13 7.77
N LYS A 12 18.37 -5.39 9.06
CA LYS A 12 18.02 -6.72 9.56
C LYS A 12 16.65 -6.75 10.24
N VAL A 13 15.95 -7.87 10.06
CA VAL A 13 14.79 -8.29 10.83
C VAL A 13 15.14 -9.55 11.61
N GLU A 14 14.46 -9.77 12.72
CA GLU A 14 14.73 -10.93 13.59
C GLU A 14 13.54 -11.90 13.53
N ALA A 15 13.83 -13.13 13.12
CA ALA A 15 12.86 -14.21 13.05
C ALA A 15 12.44 -14.72 14.45
N PRO A 16 11.36 -15.53 14.55
CA PRO A 16 10.89 -16.09 15.84
C PRO A 16 11.92 -16.94 16.59
N ASP A 17 12.86 -17.56 15.88
CA ASP A 17 13.96 -18.36 16.46
C ASP A 17 15.16 -17.51 16.90
N GLY A 18 15.11 -16.19 16.74
CA GLY A 18 16.17 -15.25 17.07
C GLY A 18 17.22 -15.06 15.96
N SER A 19 17.09 -15.74 14.82
CA SER A 19 17.98 -15.52 13.68
C SER A 19 17.74 -14.16 13.05
N LEU A 20 18.83 -13.56 12.51
CA LEU A 20 18.75 -12.27 11.83
C LEU A 20 18.77 -12.49 10.32
N LEU A 21 17.76 -11.99 9.64
CA LEU A 21 17.60 -12.04 8.19
C LEU A 21 17.82 -10.65 7.59
N ASP A 22 18.28 -10.61 6.33
CA ASP A 22 18.32 -9.37 5.57
C ASP A 22 16.89 -8.91 5.28
N ALA A 23 16.57 -7.66 5.61
CA ALA A 23 15.25 -7.09 5.35
C ALA A 23 15.09 -6.66 3.89
N PHE A 24 16.19 -6.29 3.25
CA PHE A 24 16.20 -5.72 1.90
C PHE A 24 16.77 -6.71 0.88
N PRO A 25 16.24 -6.68 -0.37
CA PRO A 25 15.39 -5.63 -0.97
C PRO A 25 13.87 -5.81 -0.77
N GLU A 26 13.39 -6.83 -0.06
CA GLU A 26 11.97 -7.16 0.04
C GLU A 26 11.17 -6.16 0.90
N ALA A 27 11.84 -5.53 1.88
CA ALA A 27 11.18 -4.57 2.76
C ALA A 27 11.00 -3.20 2.10
N LEU A 28 9.92 -2.51 2.48
CA LEU A 28 9.63 -1.14 2.07
C LEU A 28 10.81 -0.21 2.37
N PRO A 29 11.33 0.59 1.41
CA PRO A 29 12.40 1.55 1.65
C PRO A 29 12.03 2.60 2.70
N GLU A 30 13.02 3.07 3.49
CA GLU A 30 12.81 4.04 4.56
C GLU A 30 12.12 5.33 4.08
N ALA A 31 12.54 5.88 2.94
CA ALA A 31 11.96 7.09 2.38
C ALA A 31 10.46 6.91 2.08
N HIS A 32 10.06 5.71 1.61
CA HIS A 32 8.67 5.40 1.31
C HIS A 32 7.84 5.25 2.59
N ALA A 33 8.36 4.56 3.63
CA ALA A 33 7.70 4.44 4.92
C ALA A 33 7.49 5.81 5.58
N ARG A 34 8.50 6.69 5.52
CA ARG A 34 8.41 8.07 6.03
C ARG A 34 7.37 8.90 5.27
N ASP A 35 7.27 8.74 3.96
CA ASP A 35 6.30 9.47 3.14
C ASP A 35 4.86 8.97 3.37
N ILE A 36 4.66 7.66 3.53
CA ILE A 36 3.37 7.07 3.92
C ILE A 36 2.95 7.60 5.31
N ALA A 37 3.85 7.56 6.30
CA ALA A 37 3.59 8.10 7.63
C ALA A 37 3.25 9.61 7.59
N ARG A 38 3.94 10.38 6.75
CA ARG A 38 3.65 11.80 6.52
C ARG A 38 2.23 11.99 5.95
N LEU A 39 1.85 11.24 4.91
CA LEU A 39 0.50 11.32 4.33
C LEU A 39 -0.58 11.01 5.36
N VAL A 40 -0.40 9.92 6.13
CA VAL A 40 -1.34 9.53 7.19
C VAL A 40 -1.44 10.62 8.27
N ARG A 41 -0.31 11.22 8.65
CA ARG A 41 -0.25 12.29 9.67
C ARG A 41 -0.86 13.59 9.16
N ASP A 42 -0.41 14.09 8.03
CA ASP A 42 -0.75 15.43 7.54
C ASP A 42 -2.21 15.55 7.08
N LEU A 43 -2.78 14.45 6.59
CA LEU A 43 -4.17 14.38 6.13
C LEU A 43 -5.14 13.85 7.20
N ASP A 44 -4.63 13.60 8.42
CA ASP A 44 -5.41 13.14 9.56
C ASP A 44 -6.17 11.82 9.34
N LEU A 45 -5.56 10.89 8.58
CA LEU A 45 -6.15 9.61 8.23
C LEU A 45 -6.11 8.66 9.44
N THR A 46 -7.18 7.90 9.66
CA THR A 46 -7.36 7.10 10.89
C THR A 46 -7.88 5.69 10.65
N ARG A 47 -8.46 5.41 9.47
CA ARG A 47 -8.98 4.09 9.12
C ARG A 47 -8.22 3.60 7.90
N THR A 48 -7.12 2.94 8.16
CA THR A 48 -6.13 2.62 7.15
C THR A 48 -6.11 1.14 6.81
N LEU A 49 -5.79 0.83 5.55
CA LEU A 49 -5.72 -0.54 5.04
C LEU A 49 -4.49 -0.69 4.15
N GLU A 50 -3.88 -1.89 4.15
CA GLU A 50 -2.88 -2.26 3.16
C GLU A 50 -3.09 -3.67 2.61
N THR A 51 -2.69 -3.87 1.35
CA THR A 51 -2.48 -5.18 0.75
C THR A 51 -0.98 -5.39 0.53
N GLY A 52 -0.44 -6.49 1.10
CA GLY A 52 1.00 -6.72 1.24
C GLY A 52 1.57 -6.10 2.52
N MET A 53 1.92 -6.95 3.48
CA MET A 53 2.51 -6.54 4.77
C MET A 53 4.01 -6.89 4.84
N ALA A 54 4.39 -8.03 4.30
CA ALA A 54 5.74 -8.57 4.35
C ALA A 54 6.32 -8.54 5.79
N TYR A 55 7.47 -7.89 6.00
CA TYR A 55 8.07 -7.73 7.33
C TYR A 55 7.40 -6.64 8.19
N GLY A 56 6.34 -6.00 7.70
CA GLY A 56 5.50 -5.06 8.44
C GLY A 56 6.04 -3.63 8.57
N LEU A 57 6.94 -3.18 7.68
CA LEU A 57 7.52 -1.84 7.79
C LEU A 57 6.52 -0.73 7.46
N SER A 58 5.65 -0.92 6.47
CA SER A 58 4.51 -0.03 6.18
C SER A 58 3.53 0.01 7.36
N THR A 59 3.16 -1.18 7.88
CA THR A 59 2.29 -1.33 9.04
C THR A 59 2.86 -0.61 10.27
N LEU A 60 4.17 -0.79 10.56
CA LEU A 60 4.85 -0.10 11.66
C LEU A 60 4.80 1.43 11.51
N ALA A 61 5.05 1.92 10.29
CA ALA A 61 5.04 3.36 10.00
C ALA A 61 3.64 3.96 10.19
N ILE A 62 2.59 3.31 9.68
CA ILE A 62 1.20 3.73 9.80
C ILE A 62 0.72 3.65 11.24
N CYS A 63 0.90 2.49 11.88
CA CYS A 63 0.47 2.28 13.27
C CYS A 63 1.25 3.14 14.27
N GLY A 64 2.51 3.47 13.98
CA GLY A 64 3.27 4.45 14.75
C GLY A 64 2.61 5.82 14.79
N VAL A 65 2.08 6.30 13.66
CA VAL A 65 1.31 7.56 13.61
C VAL A 65 0.00 7.44 14.40
N HIS A 66 -0.70 6.32 14.29
CA HIS A 66 -1.94 6.09 15.06
C HIS A 66 -1.68 6.06 16.56
N GLU A 67 -0.56 5.46 16.99
CA GLU A 67 -0.17 5.41 18.40
C GLU A 67 0.21 6.79 18.94
N GLU A 68 1.05 7.55 18.23
CA GLU A 68 1.41 8.92 18.57
C GLU A 68 0.18 9.82 18.80
N ARG A 69 -0.89 9.58 18.06
CA ARG A 69 -2.15 10.36 18.12
C ARG A 69 -3.17 9.79 19.11
N GLY A 70 -2.92 8.59 19.66
CA GLY A 70 -3.86 7.90 20.53
C GLY A 70 -5.14 7.44 19.83
N ARG A 71 -5.20 7.47 18.48
CA ARG A 71 -6.37 7.10 17.66
C ARG A 71 -5.96 6.57 16.30
N GLY A 72 -6.83 5.78 15.72
CA GLY A 72 -6.67 5.15 14.42
C GLY A 72 -6.44 3.64 14.56
N GLU A 73 -6.83 2.94 13.51
CA GLU A 73 -6.71 1.50 13.36
C GLU A 73 -6.28 1.15 11.94
N HIS A 74 -5.64 0.02 11.80
CA HIS A 74 -5.09 -0.44 10.55
C HIS A 74 -5.52 -1.87 10.25
N VAL A 75 -5.79 -2.16 8.97
CA VAL A 75 -6.02 -3.53 8.48
C VAL A 75 -4.91 -3.87 7.50
N ALA A 76 -4.13 -4.90 7.80
CA ALA A 76 -3.11 -5.44 6.88
C ALA A 76 -3.56 -6.79 6.34
N ILE A 77 -3.46 -6.98 5.02
CA ILE A 77 -3.84 -8.21 4.33
C ILE A 77 -2.59 -8.78 3.66
N ASP A 78 -2.19 -10.01 4.06
CA ASP A 78 -1.04 -10.67 3.46
C ASP A 78 -1.21 -12.20 3.55
N PRO A 79 -1.23 -12.93 2.42
CA PRO A 79 -1.46 -14.38 2.44
C PRO A 79 -0.26 -15.20 2.90
N HIS A 80 0.90 -14.58 3.10
CA HIS A 80 2.18 -15.26 3.29
C HIS A 80 2.85 -15.01 4.64
N GLN A 81 2.11 -14.43 5.61
CA GLN A 81 2.70 -14.06 6.91
C GLN A 81 3.31 -15.26 7.64
N SER A 82 2.60 -16.39 7.72
CA SER A 82 3.11 -17.60 8.38
C SER A 82 4.08 -18.41 7.53
N SER A 83 4.03 -18.28 6.19
CA SER A 83 4.87 -19.05 5.26
C SER A 83 6.16 -18.29 4.89
N ASP A 84 6.09 -17.42 3.90
CA ASP A 84 7.26 -16.78 3.29
C ASP A 84 7.90 -15.75 4.23
N TRP A 85 7.08 -15.03 5.03
CA TRP A 85 7.54 -14.01 5.97
C TRP A 85 7.79 -14.53 7.38
N GLN A 86 7.60 -15.85 7.65
CA GLN A 86 7.91 -16.53 8.92
C GLN A 86 7.28 -15.87 10.17
N GLY A 87 6.17 -15.15 10.00
CA GLY A 87 5.52 -14.41 11.09
C GLY A 87 6.28 -13.14 11.54
N ILE A 88 7.32 -12.74 10.83
CA ILE A 88 8.18 -11.62 11.24
C ILE A 88 7.41 -10.30 11.26
N GLY A 89 6.49 -10.06 10.31
CA GLY A 89 5.66 -8.86 10.32
C GLY A 89 4.84 -8.73 11.61
N LEU A 90 4.17 -9.82 12.02
CA LEU A 90 3.42 -9.88 13.27
C LEU A 90 4.33 -9.67 14.48
N LEU A 91 5.47 -10.35 14.52
CA LEU A 91 6.44 -10.25 15.59
C LEU A 91 7.01 -8.82 15.73
N ASN A 92 7.23 -8.14 14.61
CA ASN A 92 7.67 -6.75 14.61
C ASN A 92 6.60 -5.81 15.20
N MET A 93 5.32 -6.05 14.91
CA MET A 93 4.21 -5.29 15.53
C MET A 93 4.14 -5.52 17.04
N GLU A 94 4.31 -6.76 17.51
CA GLU A 94 4.38 -7.09 18.93
C GLU A 94 5.56 -6.42 19.64
N ARG A 95 6.77 -6.55 19.05
CA ARG A 95 8.00 -5.94 19.61
C ARG A 95 7.97 -4.42 19.65
N ALA A 96 7.25 -3.80 18.72
CA ALA A 96 7.04 -2.36 18.72
C ALA A 96 5.92 -1.91 19.71
N GLY A 97 5.16 -2.85 20.29
CA GLY A 97 4.01 -2.54 21.14
C GLY A 97 2.79 -2.03 20.36
N LEU A 98 2.76 -2.25 19.04
CA LEU A 98 1.75 -1.71 18.11
C LEU A 98 0.72 -2.75 17.65
N ALA A 99 0.80 -3.99 18.10
CA ALA A 99 -0.10 -5.07 17.66
C ALA A 99 -1.59 -4.74 17.88
N HIS A 100 -1.91 -3.96 18.91
CA HIS A 100 -3.27 -3.54 19.24
C HIS A 100 -3.85 -2.52 18.23
N ARG A 101 -3.02 -1.92 17.36
CA ARG A 101 -3.43 -0.96 16.32
C ARG A 101 -3.73 -1.61 14.98
N ALA A 102 -3.38 -2.89 14.80
CA ALA A 102 -3.54 -3.57 13.53
C ALA A 102 -4.36 -4.85 13.65
N ARG A 103 -5.30 -5.03 12.73
CA ARG A 103 -5.95 -6.32 12.42
C ARG A 103 -5.22 -6.91 11.21
N VAL A 104 -4.48 -8.00 11.41
CA VAL A 104 -3.80 -8.69 10.31
C VAL A 104 -4.67 -9.85 9.82
N ILE A 105 -4.87 -9.94 8.51
CA ILE A 105 -5.66 -10.96 7.84
C ILE A 105 -4.74 -11.75 6.93
N GLU A 106 -4.45 -13.00 7.31
CA GLU A 106 -3.66 -13.92 6.49
C GLU A 106 -4.57 -14.58 5.44
N ALA A 107 -4.77 -13.87 4.33
CA ALA A 107 -5.57 -14.31 3.20
C ALA A 107 -5.15 -13.54 1.94
N ARG A 108 -5.56 -14.04 0.78
CA ARG A 108 -5.43 -13.31 -0.48
C ARG A 108 -6.30 -12.05 -0.45
N SER A 109 -5.81 -10.96 -1.04
CA SER A 109 -6.54 -9.68 -1.06
C SER A 109 -7.87 -9.76 -1.82
N ASP A 110 -7.90 -10.52 -2.93
CA ASP A 110 -9.11 -10.75 -3.73
C ASP A 110 -10.20 -11.56 -2.99
N GLU A 111 -9.85 -12.23 -1.88
CA GLU A 111 -10.79 -12.92 -0.99
C GLU A 111 -11.14 -12.06 0.25
N ALA A 112 -10.17 -11.36 0.82
CA ALA A 112 -10.35 -10.59 2.05
C ALA A 112 -11.10 -9.28 1.81
N LEU A 113 -10.74 -8.53 0.77
CA LEU A 113 -11.36 -7.22 0.48
C LEU A 113 -12.87 -7.27 0.25
N PRO A 114 -13.44 -8.24 -0.52
CA PRO A 114 -14.89 -8.37 -0.62
C PRO A 114 -15.57 -8.60 0.72
N ARG A 115 -14.98 -9.43 1.59
CA ARG A 115 -15.54 -9.72 2.93
C ARG A 115 -15.54 -8.48 3.81
N LEU A 116 -14.43 -7.73 3.83
CA LEU A 116 -14.33 -6.48 4.58
C LEU A 116 -15.35 -5.44 4.11
N ARG A 117 -15.56 -5.33 2.80
CA ARG A 117 -16.61 -4.48 2.24
C ARG A 117 -17.99 -4.92 2.69
N ASP A 118 -18.28 -6.23 2.68
CA ASP A 118 -19.58 -6.77 3.08
C ASP A 118 -19.79 -6.68 4.60
N GLU A 119 -18.71 -6.63 5.40
CA GLU A 119 -18.72 -6.24 6.82
C GLU A 119 -19.03 -4.75 7.05
N GLY A 120 -19.05 -3.93 5.98
CA GLY A 120 -19.30 -2.49 6.05
C GLY A 120 -18.07 -1.67 6.44
N LEU A 121 -16.85 -2.20 6.25
CA LEU A 121 -15.62 -1.44 6.54
C LEU A 121 -15.56 -0.18 5.67
N LEU A 122 -15.34 0.97 6.32
CA LEU A 122 -15.02 2.23 5.66
C LEU A 122 -13.59 2.64 6.01
N ILE A 123 -12.85 3.11 5.02
CA ILE A 123 -11.46 3.52 5.15
C ILE A 123 -11.24 4.93 4.61
N ASP A 124 -10.19 5.58 5.08
CA ASP A 124 -9.74 6.89 4.57
C ASP A 124 -8.34 6.83 3.94
N PHE A 125 -7.64 5.69 4.08
CA PHE A 125 -6.37 5.43 3.43
C PHE A 125 -6.23 3.96 3.00
N ALA A 126 -5.61 3.73 1.84
CA ALA A 126 -5.18 2.40 1.43
C ALA A 126 -3.79 2.42 0.77
N LEU A 127 -2.97 1.42 1.07
CA LEU A 127 -1.73 1.11 0.38
C LEU A 127 -1.91 -0.19 -0.43
N ILE A 128 -1.65 -0.14 -1.72
CA ILE A 128 -1.64 -1.29 -2.62
C ILE A 128 -0.18 -1.65 -2.89
N ASP A 129 0.31 -2.67 -2.19
CA ASP A 129 1.70 -3.15 -2.23
C ASP A 129 1.78 -4.69 -2.18
N GLY A 130 0.74 -5.37 -2.68
CA GLY A 130 0.64 -6.82 -2.66
C GLY A 130 1.22 -7.49 -3.89
N LEU A 131 0.39 -8.16 -4.67
CA LEU A 131 0.82 -8.84 -5.89
C LEU A 131 1.03 -7.83 -7.03
N HIS A 132 2.28 -7.74 -7.54
CA HIS A 132 2.68 -6.76 -8.54
C HIS A 132 2.27 -7.11 -9.98
N LEU A 133 1.02 -7.61 -10.14
CA LEU A 133 0.37 -7.83 -11.42
C LEU A 133 -0.68 -6.74 -11.68
N PHE A 134 -0.85 -6.37 -12.94
CA PHE A 134 -1.77 -5.31 -13.34
C PHE A 134 -3.22 -5.59 -12.92
N ASP A 135 -3.69 -6.78 -13.20
CA ASP A 135 -5.04 -7.24 -12.88
C ASP A 135 -5.26 -7.37 -11.36
N ALA A 136 -4.27 -7.88 -10.62
CA ALA A 136 -4.35 -7.96 -9.16
C ALA A 136 -4.46 -6.57 -8.52
N ALA A 137 -3.59 -5.62 -8.90
CA ALA A 137 -3.64 -4.25 -8.40
C ALA A 137 -4.96 -3.54 -8.76
N LEU A 138 -5.56 -3.83 -9.92
CA LEU A 138 -6.87 -3.30 -10.28
C LEU A 138 -8.01 -3.95 -9.50
N VAL A 139 -7.94 -5.25 -9.19
CA VAL A 139 -8.91 -5.93 -8.34
C VAL A 139 -8.85 -5.37 -6.92
N ASP A 140 -7.66 -5.18 -6.36
CA ASP A 140 -7.48 -4.54 -5.06
C ASP A 140 -8.09 -3.13 -5.07
N PHE A 141 -7.72 -2.30 -6.02
CA PHE A 141 -8.28 -0.96 -6.17
C PHE A 141 -9.81 -0.98 -6.31
N PHE A 142 -10.38 -1.91 -7.09
CA PHE A 142 -11.82 -2.01 -7.29
C PHE A 142 -12.60 -2.22 -5.99
N HIS A 143 -12.09 -3.03 -5.08
CA HIS A 143 -12.72 -3.25 -3.79
C HIS A 143 -12.43 -2.10 -2.82
N ILE A 144 -11.19 -1.63 -2.76
CA ILE A 144 -10.75 -0.52 -1.93
C ILE A 144 -11.56 0.75 -2.23
N ASP A 145 -11.76 1.11 -3.50
CA ASP A 145 -12.49 2.31 -3.89
C ASP A 145 -13.92 2.35 -3.34
N ARG A 146 -14.55 1.19 -3.14
CA ARG A 146 -15.91 1.08 -2.59
C ARG A 146 -15.98 1.23 -1.07
N MET A 147 -14.86 1.07 -0.41
CA MET A 147 -14.69 1.27 1.04
C MET A 147 -14.06 2.63 1.36
N LEU A 148 -13.38 3.24 0.38
CA LEU A 148 -12.64 4.49 0.55
C LEU A 148 -13.60 5.69 0.53
N ASP A 149 -13.56 6.50 1.58
CA ASP A 149 -14.33 7.74 1.67
C ASP A 149 -13.87 8.79 0.64
N LYS A 150 -14.75 9.72 0.28
CA LYS A 150 -14.37 10.92 -0.45
C LYS A 150 -13.36 11.73 0.36
N GLY A 151 -12.30 12.17 -0.30
CA GLY A 151 -11.16 12.81 0.34
C GLY A 151 -10.10 11.81 0.82
N GLY A 152 -10.43 10.52 0.89
CA GLY A 152 -9.49 9.46 1.23
C GLY A 152 -8.43 9.24 0.16
N VAL A 153 -7.35 8.58 0.52
CA VAL A 153 -6.15 8.42 -0.31
C VAL A 153 -5.87 6.95 -0.58
N VAL A 154 -5.59 6.63 -1.83
CA VAL A 154 -4.98 5.34 -2.22
C VAL A 154 -3.55 5.58 -2.71
N VAL A 155 -2.63 4.75 -2.25
CA VAL A 155 -1.22 4.74 -2.68
C VAL A 155 -0.94 3.44 -3.42
N PHE A 156 -0.41 3.54 -4.63
CA PHE A 156 0.19 2.42 -5.36
C PHE A 156 1.69 2.48 -5.14
N HIS A 157 2.27 1.43 -4.57
CA HIS A 157 3.70 1.27 -4.41
C HIS A 157 4.30 0.59 -5.66
N ASP A 158 5.62 0.69 -5.85
CA ASP A 158 6.36 0.11 -6.97
C ASP A 158 5.88 0.54 -8.37
N THR A 159 5.54 1.82 -8.54
CA THR A 159 5.15 2.36 -9.86
C THR A 159 6.30 2.40 -10.88
N TRP A 160 7.52 2.03 -10.51
CA TRP A 160 8.60 1.73 -11.46
C TRP A 160 8.32 0.44 -12.25
N MET A 161 7.49 -0.46 -11.73
CA MET A 161 6.99 -1.63 -12.45
C MET A 161 5.89 -1.23 -13.43
N PRO A 162 6.00 -1.60 -14.73
CA PRO A 162 5.02 -1.20 -15.74
C PRO A 162 3.58 -1.59 -15.43
N ALA A 163 3.37 -2.74 -14.79
CA ALA A 163 2.05 -3.23 -14.39
C ALA A 163 1.37 -2.27 -13.39
N ILE A 164 2.09 -1.88 -12.35
CA ILE A 164 1.59 -1.01 -11.29
C ILE A 164 1.44 0.43 -11.79
N ALA A 165 2.43 0.92 -12.58
CA ALA A 165 2.32 2.23 -13.22
C ALA A 165 1.05 2.35 -14.09
N GLN A 166 0.70 1.30 -14.82
CA GLN A 166 -0.51 1.28 -15.65
C GLN A 166 -1.79 1.21 -14.82
N ALA A 167 -1.80 0.46 -13.70
CA ALA A 167 -2.94 0.43 -12.78
C ALA A 167 -3.19 1.82 -12.17
N ALA A 168 -2.16 2.48 -11.66
CA ALA A 168 -2.26 3.84 -11.15
C ALA A 168 -2.69 4.84 -12.25
N GLN A 169 -2.16 4.68 -13.47
CA GLN A 169 -2.54 5.53 -14.60
C GLN A 169 -4.00 5.31 -15.03
N PHE A 170 -4.51 4.06 -15.00
CA PHE A 170 -5.92 3.79 -15.22
C PHE A 170 -6.79 4.57 -14.22
N VAL A 171 -6.46 4.54 -12.94
CA VAL A 171 -7.20 5.26 -11.90
C VAL A 171 -7.20 6.76 -12.17
N ARG A 172 -6.04 7.36 -12.43
CA ARG A 172 -5.90 8.79 -12.74
C ARG A 172 -6.70 9.23 -13.97
N THR A 173 -6.88 8.34 -14.95
CA THR A 173 -7.49 8.68 -16.24
C THR A 173 -8.99 8.37 -16.25
N ASN A 174 -9.40 7.31 -15.57
CA ASN A 174 -10.75 6.76 -15.65
C ASN A 174 -11.58 6.92 -14.39
N ARG A 175 -11.00 7.41 -13.29
CA ARG A 175 -11.70 7.60 -12.02
C ARG A 175 -11.59 9.06 -11.56
N ALA A 176 -12.47 9.48 -10.69
CA ALA A 176 -12.46 10.82 -10.11
C ALA A 176 -11.43 10.91 -8.97
N TYR A 177 -10.16 10.94 -9.34
CA TYR A 177 -9.02 11.02 -8.43
C TYR A 177 -8.04 12.10 -8.89
N GLU A 178 -7.40 12.76 -7.91
CA GLU A 178 -6.33 13.72 -8.17
C GLU A 178 -5.00 13.22 -7.56
N PRO A 179 -3.86 13.50 -8.22
CA PRO A 179 -2.56 13.11 -7.68
C PRO A 179 -2.18 13.99 -6.48
N LEU A 180 -1.58 13.35 -5.47
CA LEU A 180 -0.87 14.01 -4.38
C LEU A 180 0.63 13.88 -4.58
N ALA A 181 1.39 14.85 -4.04
CA ALA A 181 2.84 14.80 -4.08
C ALA A 181 3.37 13.67 -3.18
N THR A 182 4.27 12.88 -3.74
CA THR A 182 5.08 11.86 -3.06
C THR A 182 6.54 12.24 -3.10
N ALA A 183 7.32 11.79 -2.11
CA ALA A 183 8.75 12.05 -2.06
C ALA A 183 9.53 11.28 -3.13
N ASP A 184 9.01 10.12 -3.55
CA ASP A 184 9.63 9.24 -4.54
C ASP A 184 8.64 8.89 -5.67
N PRO A 185 9.07 8.94 -6.95
CA PRO A 185 8.23 8.57 -8.09
C PRO A 185 7.89 7.07 -8.13
N ALA A 186 8.51 6.22 -7.32
CA ALA A 186 8.13 4.82 -7.17
C ALA A 186 6.78 4.64 -6.43
N MET A 187 6.19 5.73 -5.94
CA MET A 187 4.84 5.75 -5.35
C MET A 187 3.91 6.68 -6.12
N ALA A 188 2.65 6.29 -6.26
CA ALA A 188 1.58 7.15 -6.76
C ALA A 188 0.47 7.27 -5.72
N ALA A 189 0.39 8.42 -5.05
CA ALA A 189 -0.68 8.75 -4.13
C ALA A 189 -1.80 9.50 -4.85
N LEU A 190 -3.03 9.03 -4.69
CA LEU A 190 -4.21 9.55 -5.38
C LEU A 190 -5.33 9.80 -4.37
N ARG A 191 -5.88 11.01 -4.36
CA ARG A 191 -7.02 11.39 -3.51
C ARG A 191 -8.33 11.17 -4.25
N LYS A 192 -9.28 10.51 -3.62
CA LYS A 192 -10.64 10.30 -4.15
C LYS A 192 -11.45 11.60 -4.10
N LEU A 193 -11.96 12.04 -5.25
CA LEU A 193 -12.80 13.24 -5.36
C LEU A 193 -14.29 12.94 -5.34
N ALA A 194 -14.70 11.80 -5.91
CA ALA A 194 -16.09 11.38 -5.99
C ALA A 194 -16.21 9.86 -6.10
N ASP A 195 -17.42 9.35 -5.79
CA ASP A 195 -17.76 7.95 -6.05
C ASP A 195 -17.87 7.69 -7.54
N ASP A 196 -17.81 6.41 -7.91
CA ASP A 196 -17.89 5.99 -9.31
C ASP A 196 -19.32 6.09 -9.84
N ASP A 197 -19.57 7.07 -10.69
CA ASP A 197 -20.84 7.33 -11.37
C ASP A 197 -20.72 7.20 -12.90
N ARG A 198 -19.65 6.60 -13.40
CA ARG A 198 -19.40 6.45 -14.83
C ARG A 198 -20.50 5.65 -15.51
N PRO A 199 -20.93 6.06 -16.73
CA PRO A 199 -21.84 5.26 -17.52
C PRO A 199 -21.19 3.92 -17.92
N TRP A 200 -22.01 2.93 -18.21
CA TRP A 200 -21.59 1.54 -18.46
C TRP A 200 -20.62 1.36 -19.63
N ASP A 201 -20.61 2.29 -20.58
CA ASP A 201 -19.74 2.31 -21.77
C ASP A 201 -18.56 3.27 -21.68
N PHE A 202 -18.34 3.86 -20.48
CA PHE A 202 -17.26 4.80 -20.27
C PHE A 202 -15.88 4.14 -20.29
N HIS A 203 -15.01 4.63 -21.15
CA HIS A 203 -13.58 4.32 -21.13
C HIS A 203 -12.76 5.48 -21.68
N ARG A 204 -11.63 5.78 -21.04
CA ARG A 204 -10.59 6.65 -21.57
C ARG A 204 -9.30 5.85 -21.72
N ASP A 205 -8.64 6.00 -22.89
CA ASP A 205 -7.32 5.39 -23.09
C ASP A 205 -6.32 5.93 -22.05
N PHE A 206 -5.73 5.02 -21.32
CA PHE A 206 -4.75 5.31 -20.26
C PHE A 206 -3.36 4.79 -20.60
N THR A 207 -3.20 4.09 -21.74
CA THR A 207 -1.91 3.61 -22.19
C THR A 207 -1.08 4.81 -22.66
N ALA A 208 0.05 5.07 -22.01
CA ALA A 208 0.98 6.10 -22.46
C ALA A 208 1.42 5.75 -23.88
N LYS A 209 1.16 6.62 -24.83
CA LYS A 209 1.80 6.56 -26.15
C LYS A 209 3.30 6.78 -25.93
N THR A 210 4.03 5.73 -25.66
CA THR A 210 5.48 5.76 -25.73
C THR A 210 5.83 6.17 -27.13
N LYS A 211 6.27 7.42 -27.33
CA LYS A 211 6.93 7.83 -28.57
C LYS A 211 8.21 6.98 -28.65
N ARG A 212 8.10 5.77 -29.20
CA ARG A 212 9.25 5.01 -29.66
C ARG A 212 9.85 5.85 -30.79
N GLY A 213 10.86 6.63 -30.46
CA GLY A 213 11.77 7.19 -31.44
C GLY A 213 12.37 6.02 -32.22
N LEU A 214 11.87 5.78 -33.41
CA LEU A 214 12.51 4.94 -34.39
C LEU A 214 13.83 5.62 -34.79
N THR A 215 14.89 5.40 -34.03
CA THR A 215 16.24 5.57 -34.53
C THR A 215 16.50 4.42 -35.51
N ARG A 216 16.13 4.63 -36.78
CA ARG A 216 16.67 3.85 -37.90
C ARG A 216 18.18 4.05 -37.89
N ARG A 217 18.94 3.09 -37.36
CA ARG A 217 20.35 2.94 -37.71
C ARG A 217 20.38 2.57 -39.19
N ARG A 218 20.71 3.54 -40.03
CA ARG A 218 21.18 3.25 -41.41
C ARG A 218 22.54 2.55 -41.26
N ARG A 219 22.66 1.44 -41.98
CA ARG A 219 23.93 0.77 -42.25
C ARG A 219 24.81 1.66 -43.14
#